data_451d66359ccbbe174ce0afc220b38bb4
#
_entry.id   451d66359ccbbe174ce0afc220b38bb4
#
_cell.length_a   1.000
_cell.length_b   1.000
_cell.length_c   1.000
_cell.angle_alpha   90.00
_cell.angle_beta   90.00
_cell.angle_gamma   90.00
#
_symmetry.space_group_name_H-M   'P 1'
#
loop_
_entity.id
_entity.type
_entity.pdbx_description
1 polymer ?
#
loop_
_entity_poly.entity_id
_entity_poly.type
_entity_poly.pdbx_seq_one_letter_code
_entity_poly.pdbx_strand_id
1 'polypeptide(L)'
;VDRIQRYQSERRYSMKKMKLIKSKKMLTVLLTATAAMAVTPMAGYAETVQTKQIVNQSSEATVEVLSGNCGPVDEEGNFTESTKWSLEKNSEAEEFYTLRISGNGRMADFTINNTEDNRPWKDYLDSIKKVEMESGITSIGSWAFSNMINLEEANIPLSVESLGDCIFRNDTALTTVTWPENFEAPELVDSDSNTNIYKGRYVPTSMFDGCTSLGEGIDLEKWLPSSFEGVGCAAFRKTMFSVNFDEWSNLKYIGAYGFAEIPNLDSVTIKDSWEFGMRGANSNAFNGSGLREVVVEDKRTEIPNAMFCR
;
A
#
# COMPACT_ATOMS: atom_id res chain seq x y z
N VAL A 1 10.67 -12.56 30.09
CA VAL A 1 10.51 -13.96 29.63
C VAL A 1 9.03 -14.35 29.60
N ASP A 2 8.22 -13.91 30.55
CA ASP A 2 6.80 -14.33 30.63
C ASP A 2 5.83 -13.74 29.60
N ARG A 3 6.14 -12.61 28.97
CA ARG A 3 5.25 -12.01 27.93
C ARG A 3 5.34 -12.70 26.59
N ILE A 4 6.49 -13.24 26.23
CA ILE A 4 6.69 -13.92 24.94
C ILE A 4 6.07 -15.32 24.95
N GLN A 5 6.08 -16.00 26.09
CA GLN A 5 5.44 -17.31 26.23
C GLN A 5 3.91 -17.24 26.23
N ARG A 6 3.31 -16.17 26.75
CA ARG A 6 1.86 -15.95 26.65
C ARG A 6 1.38 -15.74 25.21
N TYR A 7 2.13 -14.96 24.44
CA TYR A 7 1.78 -14.69 23.04
C TYR A 7 1.84 -15.95 22.14
N GLN A 8 2.76 -16.87 22.44
CA GLN A 8 2.88 -18.15 21.71
C GLN A 8 1.81 -19.18 22.13
N SER A 9 1.31 -19.13 23.36
CA SER A 9 0.25 -20.03 23.83
C SER A 9 -1.13 -19.67 23.25
N GLU A 10 -1.42 -18.39 23.06
CA GLU A 10 -2.68 -17.93 22.47
C GLU A 10 -2.79 -18.26 20.98
N ARG A 11 -1.67 -18.20 20.21
CA ARG A 11 -1.64 -18.66 18.82
C ARG A 11 -1.89 -20.17 18.66
N ARG A 12 -1.45 -21.01 19.60
CA ARG A 12 -1.72 -22.46 19.54
C ARG A 12 -3.18 -22.82 19.87
N TYR A 13 -3.89 -21.97 20.60
CA TYR A 13 -5.31 -22.20 20.93
C TYR A 13 -6.25 -21.84 19.77
N SER A 14 -5.89 -20.84 18.95
CA SER A 14 -6.66 -20.42 17.77
C SER A 14 -6.61 -21.47 16.65
N MET A 15 -5.46 -22.14 16.43
CA MET A 15 -5.32 -23.14 15.35
C MET A 15 -6.00 -24.49 15.66
N LYS A 16 -6.41 -24.77 16.89
CA LYS A 16 -7.11 -26.04 17.23
C LYS A 16 -8.63 -25.99 17.06
N LYS A 17 -9.23 -24.81 16.81
CA LYS A 17 -10.70 -24.67 16.63
C LYS A 17 -11.16 -24.65 15.17
N MET A 18 -10.27 -24.72 14.20
CA MET A 18 -10.61 -24.70 12.77
C MET A 18 -10.63 -26.07 12.07
N LYS A 19 -10.77 -27.16 12.82
CA LYS A 19 -11.08 -28.48 12.24
C LYS A 19 -12.38 -28.97 12.80
N LEU A 20 -13.45 -28.80 12.09
CA LEU A 20 -14.65 -29.61 11.93
C LEU A 20 -15.90 -28.73 11.68
N ILE A 21 -16.25 -28.50 10.42
CA ILE A 21 -17.64 -28.56 9.97
C ILE A 21 -17.61 -28.91 8.47
N LYS A 22 -17.58 -30.21 8.18
CA LYS A 22 -18.11 -30.77 6.94
C LYS A 22 -19.44 -31.36 7.31
N SER A 23 -20.53 -30.79 6.83
CA SER A 23 -21.71 -31.54 6.36
C SER A 23 -22.88 -30.62 6.02
N LYS A 24 -23.22 -30.64 4.73
CA LYS A 24 -24.55 -30.62 4.13
C LYS A 24 -25.72 -30.12 4.97
N LYS A 25 -26.35 -28.98 4.53
CA LYS A 25 -27.78 -29.00 4.17
C LYS A 25 -28.16 -27.72 3.45
N MET A 26 -28.66 -27.90 2.25
CA MET A 26 -29.44 -26.97 1.47
C MET A 26 -30.63 -26.48 2.32
N LEU A 27 -30.79 -25.19 2.46
CA LEU A 27 -32.08 -24.61 2.88
C LEU A 27 -32.36 -23.37 2.01
N THR A 28 -33.24 -23.56 1.07
CA THR A 28 -33.87 -22.51 0.27
C THR A 28 -34.76 -21.69 1.21
N VAL A 29 -34.48 -20.40 1.38
CA VAL A 29 -35.41 -19.46 1.99
C VAL A 29 -35.71 -18.36 1.00
N LEU A 30 -36.94 -18.41 0.50
CA LEU A 30 -37.60 -17.33 -0.24
C LEU A 30 -37.97 -16.25 0.78
N LEU A 31 -37.42 -15.04 0.66
CA LEU A 31 -37.92 -13.90 1.43
C LEU A 31 -38.40 -12.81 0.48
N THR A 32 -39.71 -12.64 0.47
CA THR A 32 -40.43 -11.50 -0.12
C THR A 32 -40.22 -10.25 0.76
N ALA A 33 -40.06 -9.13 0.08
CA ALA A 33 -39.94 -7.79 0.64
C ALA A 33 -41.15 -7.37 1.47
N THR A 34 -40.95 -6.61 2.53
CA THR A 34 -41.50 -5.27 2.80
C THR A 34 -41.39 -4.92 4.25
N ALA A 35 -40.71 -3.84 4.60
CA ALA A 35 -41.20 -2.81 5.53
C ALA A 35 -40.14 -1.71 5.67
N ALA A 36 -40.51 -0.54 5.18
CA ALA A 36 -39.81 0.70 5.50
C ALA A 36 -40.05 1.04 6.99
N MET A 37 -38.96 1.24 7.73
CA MET A 37 -39.01 2.02 8.97
C MET A 37 -37.90 3.06 8.91
N ALA A 38 -38.32 4.30 8.98
CA ALA A 38 -37.45 5.45 9.07
C ALA A 38 -36.66 5.38 10.38
N VAL A 39 -35.34 5.34 10.25
CA VAL A 39 -34.41 5.57 11.37
C VAL A 39 -33.64 6.82 11.03
N THR A 40 -33.72 7.82 11.89
CA THR A 40 -32.99 9.09 11.81
C THR A 40 -31.49 8.82 11.79
N PRO A 41 -30.72 9.46 10.88
CA PRO A 41 -29.28 9.22 10.81
C PRO A 41 -28.59 9.92 11.98
N MET A 42 -27.92 9.15 12.82
CA MET A 42 -26.78 9.64 13.57
C MET A 42 -25.61 9.81 12.60
N ALA A 43 -24.96 10.96 12.65
CA ALA A 43 -23.80 11.27 11.87
C ALA A 43 -22.64 10.28 12.16
N GLY A 44 -22.13 9.62 11.15
CA GLY A 44 -20.93 8.80 11.24
C GLY A 44 -20.97 7.60 10.29
N TYR A 45 -20.16 7.68 9.26
CA TYR A 45 -19.73 6.59 8.38
C TYR A 45 -20.77 6.01 7.41
N ALA A 46 -20.50 6.23 6.12
CA ALA A 46 -21.16 5.50 5.06
C ALA A 46 -20.82 4.01 5.20
N GLU A 47 -21.80 3.19 5.60
CA GLU A 47 -21.69 1.75 5.44
C GLU A 47 -21.49 1.45 3.96
N THR A 48 -20.33 0.88 3.63
CA THR A 48 -20.06 0.33 2.31
C THR A 48 -21.08 -0.78 2.06
N VAL A 49 -22.10 -0.49 1.25
CA VAL A 49 -23.07 -1.51 0.86
C VAL A 49 -22.33 -2.51 -0.01
N GLN A 50 -21.96 -3.64 0.57
CA GLN A 50 -21.47 -4.79 -0.18
C GLN A 50 -22.65 -5.38 -0.96
N THR A 51 -22.70 -5.13 -2.25
CA THR A 51 -23.75 -5.69 -3.09
C THR A 51 -23.31 -7.05 -3.60
N LYS A 52 -23.93 -8.09 -3.07
CA LYS A 52 -23.78 -9.45 -3.59
C LYS A 52 -24.63 -9.58 -4.85
N GLN A 53 -24.02 -9.52 -6.01
CA GLN A 53 -24.71 -9.80 -7.28
C GLN A 53 -24.50 -11.27 -7.66
N ILE A 54 -25.60 -11.99 -7.82
CA ILE A 54 -25.60 -13.33 -8.41
C ILE A 54 -25.90 -13.17 -9.91
N VAL A 55 -24.88 -13.37 -10.72
CA VAL A 55 -25.05 -13.41 -12.18
C VAL A 55 -25.38 -14.85 -12.59
N ASN A 56 -26.64 -15.12 -12.88
CA ASN A 56 -27.04 -16.40 -13.44
C ASN A 56 -26.72 -16.44 -14.94
N GLN A 57 -25.65 -17.14 -15.30
CA GLN A 57 -25.46 -17.64 -16.65
C GLN A 57 -25.76 -19.14 -16.67
N SER A 58 -26.45 -19.58 -17.68
CA SER A 58 -26.90 -20.97 -17.88
C SER A 58 -25.71 -21.95 -17.81
N SER A 59 -25.77 -22.88 -16.87
CA SER A 59 -24.96 -24.11 -16.72
C SER A 59 -23.47 -23.99 -16.37
N GLU A 60 -22.96 -22.82 -16.00
CA GLU A 60 -21.62 -22.66 -15.44
C GLU A 60 -21.72 -22.14 -14.00
N ALA A 61 -20.77 -22.54 -13.18
CA ALA A 61 -20.73 -22.21 -11.76
C ALA A 61 -20.94 -20.72 -11.48
N THR A 62 -21.77 -20.41 -10.50
CA THR A 62 -22.00 -19.01 -10.06
C THR A 62 -20.75 -18.50 -9.33
N VAL A 63 -19.97 -17.63 -9.98
CA VAL A 63 -18.88 -16.92 -9.33
C VAL A 63 -19.47 -15.84 -8.43
N GLU A 64 -19.23 -15.91 -7.16
CA GLU A 64 -19.61 -14.87 -6.21
C GLU A 64 -18.68 -13.67 -6.40
N VAL A 65 -19.19 -12.55 -6.92
CA VAL A 65 -18.44 -11.30 -7.07
C VAL A 65 -18.75 -10.40 -5.89
N LEU A 66 -17.76 -10.13 -5.08
CA LEU A 66 -17.83 -9.12 -4.03
C LEU A 66 -17.38 -7.79 -4.62
N SER A 67 -18.20 -6.77 -4.53
CA SER A 67 -17.91 -5.47 -5.15
C SER A 67 -18.60 -4.31 -4.44
N GLY A 68 -18.11 -3.09 -4.68
CA GLY A 68 -18.69 -1.87 -4.14
C GLY A 68 -17.99 -0.61 -4.66
N ASN A 69 -18.28 0.53 -4.04
CA ASN A 69 -17.59 1.77 -4.32
C ASN A 69 -16.37 1.91 -3.40
N CYS A 70 -15.33 2.59 -3.89
CA CYS A 70 -14.13 2.93 -3.13
C CYS A 70 -13.60 4.35 -3.42
N GLY A 71 -14.44 5.19 -4.04
CA GLY A 71 -14.17 6.62 -4.22
C GLY A 71 -14.41 7.42 -2.94
N PRO A 72 -14.01 8.72 -2.92
CA PRO A 72 -14.30 9.62 -1.82
C PRO A 72 -15.79 9.91 -1.70
N VAL A 73 -16.21 10.28 -0.49
CA VAL A 73 -17.60 10.65 -0.18
C VAL A 73 -17.68 12.14 0.19
N ASP A 74 -18.84 12.76 -0.03
CA ASP A 74 -19.17 14.09 0.45
C ASP A 74 -19.58 14.10 1.93
N GLU A 75 -19.97 15.28 2.45
CA GLU A 75 -20.38 15.44 3.84
C GLU A 75 -21.68 14.66 4.16
N GLU A 76 -22.52 14.40 3.17
CA GLU A 76 -23.74 13.62 3.27
C GLU A 76 -23.51 12.11 3.13
N GLY A 77 -22.27 11.67 2.80
CA GLY A 77 -21.89 10.27 2.65
C GLY A 77 -22.16 9.70 1.25
N ASN A 78 -22.41 10.52 0.24
CA ASN A 78 -22.58 10.07 -1.14
C ASN A 78 -21.21 9.99 -1.83
N PHE A 79 -21.00 8.95 -2.64
CA PHE A 79 -19.79 8.84 -3.44
C PHE A 79 -19.71 9.95 -4.49
N THR A 80 -18.60 10.70 -4.48
CA THR A 80 -18.34 11.80 -5.41
C THR A 80 -17.68 11.34 -6.71
N GLU A 81 -17.14 10.12 -6.73
CA GLU A 81 -16.43 9.51 -7.86
C GLU A 81 -17.01 8.15 -8.20
N SER A 82 -16.80 7.68 -9.43
CA SER A 82 -17.34 6.40 -9.89
C SER A 82 -16.37 5.22 -9.69
N THR A 83 -15.39 5.37 -8.84
CA THR A 83 -14.36 4.37 -8.57
C THR A 83 -14.94 3.20 -7.78
N LYS A 84 -14.70 1.99 -8.27
CA LYS A 84 -15.25 0.74 -7.75
C LYS A 84 -14.15 -0.27 -7.47
N TRP A 85 -14.46 -1.20 -6.59
CA TRP A 85 -13.65 -2.38 -6.34
C TRP A 85 -14.46 -3.65 -6.59
N SER A 86 -13.77 -4.72 -6.95
CA SER A 86 -14.32 -6.08 -6.97
C SER A 86 -13.24 -7.08 -6.60
N LEU A 87 -13.66 -8.20 -5.98
CA LEU A 87 -12.82 -9.38 -5.76
C LEU A 87 -13.22 -10.47 -6.74
N GLU A 88 -12.27 -10.90 -7.53
CA GLU A 88 -12.47 -11.91 -8.58
C GLU A 88 -11.52 -13.10 -8.35
N LYS A 89 -12.03 -14.29 -8.59
CA LYS A 89 -11.22 -15.51 -8.67
C LYS A 89 -11.10 -15.91 -10.13
N ASN A 90 -9.90 -16.37 -10.53
CA ASN A 90 -9.72 -16.88 -11.89
C ASN A 90 -10.40 -18.24 -12.07
N SER A 91 -10.58 -19.01 -10.99
CA SER A 91 -11.32 -20.27 -10.97
C SER A 91 -11.90 -20.57 -9.59
N GLU A 92 -12.89 -21.46 -9.49
CA GLU A 92 -13.45 -21.89 -8.20
C GLU A 92 -12.43 -22.67 -7.32
N ALA A 93 -11.39 -23.22 -7.93
CA ALA A 93 -10.34 -23.96 -7.21
C ALA A 93 -9.32 -23.05 -6.54
N GLU A 94 -9.32 -21.75 -6.87
CA GLU A 94 -8.39 -20.78 -6.28
C GLU A 94 -8.86 -20.35 -4.88
N GLU A 95 -7.90 -20.31 -3.96
CA GLU A 95 -8.12 -19.80 -2.59
C GLU A 95 -7.96 -18.26 -2.52
N PHE A 96 -7.32 -17.66 -3.52
CA PHE A 96 -6.95 -16.25 -3.56
C PHE A 96 -7.75 -15.45 -4.57
N TYR A 97 -7.81 -14.14 -4.33
CA TYR A 97 -8.51 -13.18 -5.18
C TYR A 97 -7.55 -12.23 -5.89
N THR A 98 -7.99 -11.76 -7.06
CA THR A 98 -7.56 -10.50 -7.65
C THR A 98 -8.49 -9.38 -7.16
N LEU A 99 -7.93 -8.36 -6.52
CA LEU A 99 -8.65 -7.12 -6.23
C LEU A 99 -8.55 -6.21 -7.46
N ARG A 100 -9.69 -5.99 -8.10
CA ARG A 100 -9.78 -5.09 -9.25
C ARG A 100 -10.33 -3.73 -8.82
N ILE A 101 -9.63 -2.66 -9.21
CA ILE A 101 -10.09 -1.28 -9.05
C ILE A 101 -10.44 -0.74 -10.44
N SER A 102 -11.66 -0.28 -10.62
CA SER A 102 -12.22 0.11 -11.91
C SER A 102 -13.02 1.41 -11.84
N GLY A 103 -13.45 1.90 -13.00
CA GLY A 103 -14.23 3.13 -13.10
C GLY A 103 -13.35 4.36 -13.37
N ASN A 104 -13.83 5.54 -12.98
CA ASN A 104 -13.15 6.81 -13.27
C ASN A 104 -13.09 7.67 -12.01
N GLY A 105 -11.93 8.29 -11.77
CA GLY A 105 -11.72 9.23 -10.69
C GLY A 105 -10.80 8.71 -9.59
N ARG A 106 -10.90 9.32 -8.43
CA ARG A 106 -10.02 9.06 -7.30
C ARG A 106 -10.51 7.89 -6.45
N MET A 107 -9.58 7.13 -5.90
CA MET A 107 -9.84 6.32 -4.72
C MET A 107 -9.92 7.21 -3.47
N ALA A 108 -10.66 6.77 -2.47
CA ALA A 108 -10.66 7.39 -1.15
C ALA A 108 -9.31 7.16 -0.44
N ASP A 109 -8.94 8.05 0.47
CA ASP A 109 -7.96 7.75 1.50
C ASP A 109 -8.60 6.87 2.57
N PHE A 110 -7.86 5.86 3.01
CA PHE A 110 -8.35 4.94 4.02
C PHE A 110 -7.68 5.20 5.37
N THR A 111 -8.36 4.81 6.43
CA THR A 111 -7.85 4.90 7.79
C THR A 111 -7.59 3.52 8.33
N ILE A 112 -6.38 3.32 8.86
CA ILE A 112 -6.01 2.09 9.57
C ILE A 112 -5.43 2.48 10.92
N ASN A 113 -6.11 2.09 11.98
CA ASN A 113 -5.63 2.24 13.34
C ASN A 113 -6.06 1.02 14.19
N ASN A 114 -5.75 1.01 15.47
CA ASN A 114 -6.02 -0.14 16.37
C ASN A 114 -7.50 -0.49 16.52
N THR A 115 -8.40 0.39 16.12
CA THR A 115 -9.86 0.25 16.31
C THR A 115 -10.64 0.28 15.01
N GLU A 116 -10.01 0.69 13.91
CA GLU A 116 -10.69 0.94 12.65
C GLU A 116 -9.84 0.59 11.45
N ASP A 117 -10.44 -0.13 10.51
CA ASP A 117 -10.01 -0.27 9.13
C ASP A 117 -11.25 -0.08 8.26
N ASN A 118 -11.31 1.05 7.54
CA ASN A 118 -12.49 1.41 6.74
C ASN A 118 -12.39 0.99 5.27
N ARG A 119 -11.39 0.18 4.91
CA ARG A 119 -11.29 -0.36 3.55
C ARG A 119 -12.44 -1.34 3.29
N PRO A 120 -13.11 -1.25 2.14
CA PRO A 120 -14.22 -2.15 1.85
C PRO A 120 -13.82 -3.63 1.65
N TRP A 121 -12.55 -3.93 1.42
CA TRP A 121 -11.97 -5.28 1.28
C TRP A 121 -11.20 -5.75 2.51
N LYS A 122 -11.32 -5.08 3.65
CA LYS A 122 -10.55 -5.36 4.88
C LYS A 122 -10.62 -6.82 5.37
N ASP A 123 -11.74 -7.49 5.16
CA ASP A 123 -11.96 -8.86 5.61
C ASP A 123 -11.27 -9.91 4.70
N TYR A 124 -10.67 -9.47 3.57
CA TYR A 124 -10.05 -10.32 2.55
C TYR A 124 -8.55 -10.06 2.36
N LEU A 125 -7.91 -9.25 3.19
CA LEU A 125 -6.50 -8.83 3.02
C LEU A 125 -5.55 -10.01 2.83
N ASP A 126 -5.72 -11.07 3.64
CA ASP A 126 -4.89 -12.27 3.57
C ASP A 126 -5.26 -13.18 2.38
N SER A 127 -6.30 -12.87 1.66
CA SER A 127 -6.78 -13.65 0.51
C SER A 127 -6.53 -12.96 -0.82
N ILE A 128 -5.96 -11.76 -0.85
CA ILE A 128 -5.65 -11.03 -2.06
C ILE A 128 -4.20 -11.30 -2.45
N LYS A 129 -3.97 -11.78 -3.67
CA LYS A 129 -2.64 -11.99 -4.26
C LYS A 129 -2.28 -10.99 -5.34
N LYS A 130 -3.25 -10.37 -5.94
CA LYS A 130 -3.05 -9.44 -7.03
C LYS A 130 -3.96 -8.23 -6.91
N VAL A 131 -3.41 -7.06 -7.24
CA VAL A 131 -4.16 -5.82 -7.42
C VAL A 131 -4.07 -5.40 -8.88
N GLU A 132 -5.22 -5.27 -9.52
CA GLU A 132 -5.33 -4.74 -10.88
C GLU A 132 -6.12 -3.43 -10.89
N MET A 133 -5.46 -2.37 -11.32
CA MET A 133 -6.10 -1.05 -11.46
C MET A 133 -6.27 -0.71 -12.94
N GLU A 134 -7.51 -0.36 -13.32
CA GLU A 134 -7.84 0.02 -14.69
C GLU A 134 -7.44 1.47 -15.01
N SER A 135 -7.33 1.76 -16.31
CA SER A 135 -7.20 3.14 -16.80
C SER A 135 -8.44 3.95 -16.43
N GLY A 136 -8.25 5.19 -15.99
CA GLY A 136 -9.35 6.04 -15.46
C GLY A 136 -9.23 6.29 -13.95
N ILE A 137 -8.48 5.47 -13.23
CA ILE A 137 -8.13 5.73 -11.83
C ILE A 137 -7.10 6.86 -11.78
N THR A 138 -7.45 7.98 -11.16
CA THR A 138 -6.60 9.19 -11.13
C THR A 138 -5.88 9.39 -9.80
N SER A 139 -6.27 8.67 -8.75
CA SER A 139 -5.58 8.70 -7.46
C SER A 139 -5.61 7.35 -6.78
N ILE A 140 -4.50 6.95 -6.18
CA ILE A 140 -4.44 5.81 -5.26
C ILE A 140 -4.41 6.37 -3.85
N GLY A 141 -5.45 6.05 -3.06
CA GLY A 141 -5.60 6.59 -1.71
C GLY A 141 -4.57 6.05 -0.72
N SER A 142 -4.34 6.81 0.33
CA SER A 142 -3.47 6.40 1.45
C SER A 142 -3.96 5.07 2.05
N TRP A 143 -3.03 4.19 2.42
CA TRP A 143 -3.28 2.87 3.03
C TRP A 143 -4.07 1.88 2.17
N ALA A 144 -4.33 2.16 0.90
CA ALA A 144 -5.25 1.39 0.08
C ALA A 144 -4.99 -0.11 0.11
N PHE A 145 -3.77 -0.55 -0.08
CA PHE A 145 -3.42 -1.97 -0.21
C PHE A 145 -2.52 -2.48 0.92
N SER A 146 -2.23 -1.66 1.93
CA SER A 146 -1.31 -2.02 3.01
C SER A 146 -1.75 -3.25 3.81
N ASN A 147 -0.78 -3.97 4.38
CA ASN A 147 -0.94 -5.19 5.17
C ASN A 147 -1.61 -6.36 4.42
N MET A 148 -1.49 -6.42 3.10
CA MET A 148 -1.88 -7.56 2.28
C MET A 148 -0.71 -8.54 2.19
N ILE A 149 -0.50 -9.35 3.23
CA ILE A 149 0.70 -10.17 3.42
C ILE A 149 0.95 -11.20 2.31
N ASN A 150 -0.07 -11.55 1.52
CA ASN A 150 0.00 -12.46 0.40
C ASN A 150 -0.08 -11.76 -0.97
N LEU A 151 -0.11 -10.43 -1.01
CA LEU A 151 -0.08 -9.67 -2.25
C LEU A 151 1.28 -9.87 -2.94
N GLU A 152 1.27 -10.39 -4.16
CA GLU A 152 2.46 -10.69 -4.98
C GLU A 152 2.67 -9.64 -6.08
N GLU A 153 1.59 -9.15 -6.66
CA GLU A 153 1.62 -8.29 -7.85
C GLU A 153 0.64 -7.11 -7.76
N ALA A 154 1.07 -5.96 -8.25
CA ALA A 154 0.22 -4.79 -8.48
C ALA A 154 0.65 -4.02 -9.73
N ASN A 155 -0.26 -3.24 -10.33
CA ASN A 155 0.06 -2.29 -11.39
C ASN A 155 -0.35 -0.88 -11.00
N ILE A 156 0.37 0.11 -11.52
CA ILE A 156 0.01 1.54 -11.44
C ILE A 156 -0.46 1.98 -12.82
N PRO A 157 -1.70 2.45 -13.01
CA PRO A 157 -2.14 2.92 -14.32
C PRO A 157 -1.56 4.29 -14.67
N LEU A 158 -1.40 4.56 -15.98
CA LEU A 158 -0.84 5.83 -16.49
C LEU A 158 -1.71 7.05 -16.12
N SER A 159 -2.99 6.84 -15.86
CA SER A 159 -3.94 7.88 -15.47
C SER A 159 -3.76 8.42 -14.05
N VAL A 160 -2.87 7.82 -13.25
CA VAL A 160 -2.66 8.24 -11.85
C VAL A 160 -1.94 9.57 -11.79
N GLU A 161 -2.59 10.55 -11.18
CA GLU A 161 -2.15 11.93 -10.96
C GLU A 161 -1.84 12.21 -9.49
N SER A 162 -2.20 11.30 -8.58
CA SER A 162 -1.95 11.42 -7.14
C SER A 162 -1.70 10.06 -6.49
N LEU A 163 -0.74 10.04 -5.58
CA LEU A 163 -0.37 8.88 -4.78
C LEU A 163 -0.45 9.23 -3.29
N GLY A 164 -1.22 8.48 -2.53
CA GLY A 164 -1.29 8.59 -1.07
C GLY A 164 -0.12 7.91 -0.36
N ASP A 165 -0.06 8.07 0.95
CA ASP A 165 0.96 7.45 1.80
C ASP A 165 0.64 5.98 2.11
N CYS A 166 1.66 5.19 2.45
CA CYS A 166 1.51 3.82 2.94
C CYS A 166 0.75 2.86 2.01
N ILE A 167 0.75 3.10 0.69
CA ILE A 167 -0.09 2.35 -0.27
C ILE A 167 0.11 0.83 -0.13
N PHE A 168 1.35 0.34 -0.14
CA PHE A 168 1.72 -1.08 -0.07
C PHE A 168 2.47 -1.43 1.23
N ARG A 169 2.31 -0.64 2.27
CA ARG A 169 3.06 -0.85 3.50
C ARG A 169 2.79 -2.23 4.10
N ASN A 170 3.88 -2.97 4.46
CA ASN A 170 3.87 -4.31 5.02
C ASN A 170 3.30 -5.42 4.10
N ASP A 171 3.32 -5.25 2.80
CA ASP A 171 2.96 -6.29 1.83
C ASP A 171 4.19 -7.19 1.63
N THR A 172 4.37 -8.10 2.56
CA THR A 172 5.63 -8.87 2.71
C THR A 172 5.92 -9.83 1.55
N ALA A 173 4.88 -10.27 0.82
CA ALA A 173 5.02 -11.13 -0.35
C ALA A 173 5.11 -10.35 -1.67
N LEU A 174 4.97 -9.01 -1.65
CA LEU A 174 4.99 -8.20 -2.87
C LEU A 174 6.36 -8.29 -3.54
N THR A 175 6.37 -8.75 -4.77
CA THR A 175 7.57 -8.87 -5.61
C THR A 175 7.53 -7.97 -6.82
N THR A 176 6.34 -7.65 -7.31
CA THR A 176 6.17 -6.96 -8.58
C THR A 176 5.18 -5.79 -8.44
N VAL A 177 5.67 -4.59 -8.76
CA VAL A 177 4.80 -3.44 -9.05
C VAL A 177 5.15 -2.95 -10.44
N THR A 178 4.18 -2.99 -11.34
CA THR A 178 4.37 -2.56 -12.73
C THR A 178 4.03 -1.09 -12.87
N TRP A 179 5.03 -0.30 -13.28
CA TRP A 179 4.86 1.10 -13.67
C TRP A 179 4.57 1.18 -15.16
N PRO A 180 3.67 2.08 -15.60
CA PRO A 180 3.47 2.29 -17.02
C PRO A 180 4.66 3.01 -17.65
N GLU A 181 4.90 2.74 -18.93
CA GLU A 181 5.86 3.50 -19.70
C GLU A 181 5.51 5.01 -19.68
N ASN A 182 6.51 5.86 -19.51
CA ASN A 182 6.36 7.31 -19.41
C ASN A 182 5.50 7.80 -18.25
N PHE A 183 5.49 7.08 -17.12
CA PHE A 183 4.81 7.54 -15.91
C PHE A 183 5.43 8.86 -15.42
N GLU A 184 4.56 9.85 -15.23
CA GLU A 184 4.93 11.12 -14.62
C GLU A 184 4.55 11.12 -13.14
N ALA A 185 5.56 11.10 -12.28
CA ALA A 185 5.34 11.15 -10.83
C ALA A 185 4.60 12.43 -10.45
N PRO A 186 3.53 12.34 -9.64
CA PRO A 186 2.80 13.53 -9.21
C PRO A 186 3.67 14.43 -8.31
N GLU A 187 3.44 15.74 -8.39
CA GLU A 187 3.96 16.65 -7.38
C GLU A 187 3.21 16.44 -6.07
N LEU A 188 3.94 16.06 -5.05
CA LEU A 188 3.41 15.90 -3.69
C LEU A 188 3.83 17.12 -2.85
N VAL A 189 2.93 17.53 -1.97
CA VAL A 189 3.22 18.51 -0.93
C VAL A 189 3.19 17.75 0.39
N ASP A 190 4.33 17.58 1.02
CA ASP A 190 4.39 17.00 2.36
C ASP A 190 3.64 17.92 3.32
N SER A 191 2.51 17.45 3.81
CA SER A 191 1.64 18.19 4.73
C SER A 191 2.00 17.94 6.20
N ASP A 192 3.10 17.24 6.48
CA ASP A 192 3.52 17.03 7.86
C ASP A 192 3.87 18.37 8.51
N SER A 193 2.93 18.81 9.34
CA SER A 193 2.81 20.16 9.90
C SER A 193 3.96 20.58 10.81
N ASN A 194 5.01 19.78 10.96
CA ASN A 194 6.04 20.03 11.95
C ASN A 194 7.43 20.36 11.40
N THR A 195 7.76 20.10 10.14
CA THR A 195 9.10 20.42 9.61
C THR A 195 9.12 20.37 8.08
N ASN A 196 9.54 21.46 7.47
CA ASN A 196 10.01 21.51 6.08
C ASN A 196 9.14 20.78 5.06
N ILE A 197 8.24 21.52 4.50
CA ILE A 197 7.45 21.13 3.35
C ILE A 197 8.42 20.89 2.18
N TYR A 198 8.79 19.62 1.95
CA TYR A 198 9.37 19.25 0.68
C TYR A 198 8.24 19.18 -0.33
N LYS A 199 8.34 19.99 -1.37
CA LYS A 199 7.43 19.95 -2.50
C LYS A 199 8.19 19.41 -3.69
N GLY A 200 7.70 18.34 -4.30
CA GLY A 200 8.35 17.75 -5.46
C GLY A 200 7.78 16.40 -5.85
N ARG A 201 8.44 15.76 -6.79
CA ARG A 201 8.08 14.43 -7.31
C ARG A 201 8.83 13.35 -6.55
N TYR A 202 8.29 12.91 -5.45
CA TYR A 202 8.93 11.88 -4.62
C TYR A 202 8.01 10.68 -4.37
N VAL A 203 8.62 9.52 -4.12
CA VAL A 203 7.89 8.32 -3.70
C VAL A 203 7.24 8.61 -2.35
N PRO A 204 5.92 8.43 -2.18
CA PRO A 204 5.20 8.76 -0.96
C PRO A 204 5.76 8.13 0.30
N THR A 205 5.45 8.74 1.44
CA THR A 205 5.84 8.23 2.76
C THR A 205 5.38 6.80 2.95
N SER A 206 6.31 5.93 3.37
CA SER A 206 6.09 4.51 3.67
C SER A 206 5.40 3.71 2.56
N MET A 207 5.46 4.16 1.30
CA MET A 207 4.74 3.49 0.20
C MET A 207 5.07 2.01 0.11
N PHE A 208 6.34 1.62 0.30
CA PHE A 208 6.84 0.24 0.25
C PHE A 208 7.51 -0.19 1.56
N ASP A 209 7.25 0.52 2.67
CA ASP A 209 7.82 0.17 3.98
C ASP A 209 7.40 -1.24 4.39
N GLY A 210 8.37 -2.12 4.61
CA GLY A 210 8.11 -3.49 5.03
C GLY A 210 7.76 -4.47 3.90
N CYS A 211 7.88 -4.08 2.63
CA CYS A 211 7.76 -4.98 1.47
C CYS A 211 9.04 -5.81 1.33
N THR A 212 9.21 -6.80 2.20
CA THR A 212 10.47 -7.51 2.39
C THR A 212 10.87 -8.45 1.25
N SER A 213 10.00 -8.67 0.28
CA SER A 213 10.30 -9.43 -0.94
C SER A 213 10.49 -8.55 -2.18
N LEU A 214 10.23 -7.24 -2.06
CA LEU A 214 10.29 -6.32 -3.20
C LEU A 214 11.73 -5.90 -3.50
N GLY A 215 12.15 -6.06 -4.75
CA GLY A 215 13.41 -5.54 -5.25
C GLY A 215 14.59 -6.51 -5.19
N GLU A 216 14.40 -7.79 -4.86
CA GLU A 216 15.48 -8.77 -4.88
C GLU A 216 16.07 -8.92 -6.30
N GLY A 217 17.37 -8.61 -6.43
CA GLY A 217 18.09 -8.64 -7.71
C GLY A 217 17.71 -7.51 -8.69
N ILE A 218 17.05 -6.46 -8.20
CA ILE A 218 16.57 -5.33 -9.00
C ILE A 218 17.28 -4.04 -8.56
N ASP A 219 17.78 -3.28 -9.54
CA ASP A 219 18.33 -1.94 -9.32
C ASP A 219 17.17 -0.93 -9.25
N LEU A 220 17.06 -0.23 -8.12
CA LEU A 220 15.94 0.68 -7.85
C LEU A 220 15.84 1.81 -8.88
N GLU A 221 16.96 2.43 -9.22
CA GLU A 221 17.04 3.54 -10.18
C GLU A 221 16.62 3.16 -11.61
N LYS A 222 16.61 1.85 -11.92
CA LYS A 222 16.13 1.32 -13.21
C LYS A 222 14.67 0.88 -13.15
N TRP A 223 14.21 0.48 -11.97
CA TRP A 223 12.85 0.03 -11.77
C TRP A 223 11.88 1.19 -11.54
N LEU A 224 12.32 2.24 -10.83
CA LEU A 224 11.48 3.38 -10.51
C LEU A 224 11.40 4.32 -11.73
N PRO A 225 10.23 4.85 -12.09
CA PRO A 225 10.11 5.88 -13.12
C PRO A 225 11.06 7.05 -12.89
N SER A 226 11.76 7.46 -13.95
CA SER A 226 12.78 8.53 -13.89
C SER A 226 12.21 9.91 -13.55
N SER A 227 10.90 10.06 -13.56
CA SER A 227 10.20 11.28 -13.09
C SER A 227 10.24 11.49 -11.58
N PHE A 228 10.53 10.44 -10.79
CA PHE A 228 10.73 10.61 -9.35
C PHE A 228 12.09 11.26 -9.05
N GLU A 229 12.06 12.33 -8.28
CA GLU A 229 13.23 13.13 -7.90
C GLU A 229 13.59 12.96 -6.41
N GLY A 230 12.84 12.16 -5.68
CA GLY A 230 13.06 11.98 -4.25
C GLY A 230 12.34 10.77 -3.66
N VAL A 231 12.65 10.52 -2.41
CA VAL A 231 12.16 9.41 -1.61
C VAL A 231 11.57 9.94 -0.32
N GLY A 232 10.32 9.66 -0.05
CA GLY A 232 9.63 10.05 1.18
C GLY A 232 10.12 9.30 2.43
N CYS A 233 9.58 9.68 3.57
CA CYS A 233 9.93 9.04 4.84
C CYS A 233 9.63 7.53 4.79
N ALA A 234 10.63 6.70 5.12
CA ALA A 234 10.55 5.24 5.15
C ALA A 234 10.03 4.58 3.85
N ALA A 235 10.08 5.27 2.70
CA ALA A 235 9.40 4.81 1.48
C ALA A 235 9.89 3.44 0.99
N PHE A 236 11.18 3.13 1.15
CA PHE A 236 11.76 1.82 0.78
C PHE A 236 12.34 1.06 1.97
N ARG A 237 11.97 1.42 3.20
CA ARG A 237 12.50 0.74 4.37
C ARG A 237 12.18 -0.76 4.32
N LYS A 238 13.21 -1.61 4.56
CA LYS A 238 13.12 -3.08 4.58
C LYS A 238 12.84 -3.75 3.23
N THR A 239 12.98 -3.04 2.12
CA THR A 239 12.95 -3.65 0.79
C THR A 239 14.29 -4.34 0.46
N MET A 240 14.35 -5.01 -0.69
CA MET A 240 15.51 -5.80 -1.13
C MET A 240 16.25 -5.18 -2.33
N PHE A 241 15.96 -3.95 -2.70
CA PHE A 241 16.61 -3.28 -3.83
C PHE A 241 18.12 -3.12 -3.62
N SER A 242 18.87 -3.26 -4.73
CA SER A 242 20.15 -2.58 -4.88
C SER A 242 19.92 -1.16 -5.39
N VAL A 243 20.84 -0.24 -5.10
CA VAL A 243 20.73 1.14 -5.55
C VAL A 243 22.11 1.64 -6.00
N ASN A 244 22.22 2.04 -7.26
CA ASN A 244 23.36 2.79 -7.74
C ASN A 244 23.05 4.29 -7.71
N PHE A 245 23.39 4.94 -6.61
CA PHE A 245 23.10 6.36 -6.41
C PHE A 245 23.79 7.28 -7.41
N ASP A 246 24.88 6.84 -8.07
CA ASP A 246 25.57 7.63 -9.08
C ASP A 246 24.81 7.65 -10.41
N GLU A 247 24.08 6.58 -10.73
CA GLU A 247 23.18 6.51 -11.89
C GLU A 247 21.85 7.24 -11.66
N TRP A 248 21.43 7.45 -10.42
CA TRP A 248 20.21 8.20 -10.09
C TRP A 248 20.48 9.72 -10.13
N SER A 249 20.63 10.26 -11.34
CA SER A 249 21.12 11.64 -11.57
C SER A 249 20.16 12.74 -11.11
N ASN A 250 18.86 12.47 -11.04
CA ASN A 250 17.82 13.43 -10.65
C ASN A 250 17.36 13.31 -9.19
N LEU A 251 17.96 12.43 -8.39
CA LEU A 251 17.64 12.33 -6.96
C LEU A 251 18.05 13.62 -6.24
N LYS A 252 17.09 14.27 -5.58
CA LYS A 252 17.25 15.54 -4.87
C LYS A 252 16.94 15.45 -3.39
N TYR A 253 16.03 14.53 -3.00
CA TYR A 253 15.51 14.46 -1.63
C TYR A 253 15.49 13.03 -1.11
N ILE A 254 15.92 12.82 0.14
CA ILE A 254 15.84 11.56 0.85
C ILE A 254 15.19 11.81 2.22
N GLY A 255 13.99 11.29 2.42
CA GLY A 255 13.25 11.36 3.66
C GLY A 255 13.88 10.53 4.78
N ALA A 256 13.45 10.78 6.00
CA ALA A 256 13.91 10.01 7.16
C ALA A 256 13.60 8.51 6.95
N TYR A 257 14.56 7.65 7.27
CA TYR A 257 14.45 6.20 7.05
C TYR A 257 14.22 5.77 5.60
N GLY A 258 14.37 6.65 4.59
CA GLY A 258 14.00 6.38 3.20
C GLY A 258 14.60 5.10 2.64
N PHE A 259 15.85 4.80 3.01
CA PHE A 259 16.60 3.60 2.64
C PHE A 259 17.08 2.79 3.86
N ALA A 260 16.37 2.90 4.99
CA ALA A 260 16.74 2.17 6.19
C ALA A 260 16.47 0.67 6.06
N GLU A 261 17.29 -0.14 6.73
CA GLU A 261 17.14 -1.59 6.81
C GLU A 261 17.11 -2.31 5.43
N ILE A 262 17.73 -1.72 4.40
CA ILE A 262 17.91 -2.36 3.08
C ILE A 262 19.26 -3.10 3.07
N PRO A 263 19.24 -4.45 3.03
CA PRO A 263 20.49 -5.23 3.16
C PRO A 263 21.40 -5.15 1.91
N ASN A 264 20.84 -4.87 0.74
CA ASN A 264 21.56 -4.91 -0.54
C ASN A 264 22.19 -3.57 -0.94
N LEU A 265 22.18 -2.55 -0.08
CA LEU A 265 22.97 -1.34 -0.30
C LEU A 265 24.44 -1.62 -0.01
N ASP A 266 25.35 -1.32 -0.94
CA ASP A 266 26.78 -1.53 -0.77
C ASP A 266 27.54 -0.21 -0.54
N SER A 267 27.27 0.82 -1.36
CA SER A 267 27.92 2.11 -1.26
C SER A 267 26.98 3.27 -1.50
N VAL A 268 27.34 4.46 -1.02
CA VAL A 268 26.63 5.71 -1.30
C VAL A 268 27.61 6.87 -1.37
N THR A 269 27.47 7.69 -2.43
CA THR A 269 28.09 9.01 -2.51
C THR A 269 27.07 10.06 -2.11
N ILE A 270 27.25 10.67 -0.93
CA ILE A 270 26.38 11.76 -0.45
C ILE A 270 26.69 13.02 -1.24
N LYS A 271 25.76 13.40 -2.10
CA LYS A 271 25.93 14.55 -3.00
C LYS A 271 25.62 15.87 -2.29
N ASP A 272 26.34 16.93 -2.62
CA ASP A 272 26.11 18.28 -2.08
C ASP A 272 24.69 18.78 -2.35
N SER A 273 24.10 18.39 -3.50
CA SER A 273 22.77 18.77 -3.95
C SER A 273 21.62 18.07 -3.23
N TRP A 274 21.90 17.03 -2.43
CA TRP A 274 20.83 16.29 -1.79
C TRP A 274 20.29 17.00 -0.55
N GLU A 275 18.98 17.05 -0.43
CA GLU A 275 18.26 17.42 0.77
C GLU A 275 17.82 16.18 1.55
N PHE A 276 17.87 16.29 2.89
CA PHE A 276 17.44 15.20 3.77
C PHE A 276 16.27 15.65 4.63
N GLY A 277 15.28 14.78 4.78
CA GLY A 277 14.13 15.01 5.65
C GLY A 277 14.51 15.20 7.11
N MET A 278 13.67 15.94 7.85
CA MET A 278 13.78 16.27 9.27
C MET A 278 14.98 17.16 9.61
N ARG A 279 14.89 18.46 9.29
CA ARG A 279 15.88 19.46 9.74
C ARG A 279 16.03 19.43 11.27
N GLY A 280 17.25 19.18 11.74
CA GLY A 280 17.59 19.19 13.16
C GLY A 280 17.22 17.94 13.95
N ALA A 281 16.62 16.93 13.33
CA ALA A 281 16.42 15.60 13.92
C ALA A 281 17.28 14.54 13.24
N ASN A 282 17.27 13.34 13.78
CA ASN A 282 18.01 12.21 13.23
C ASN A 282 17.35 11.78 11.92
N SER A 283 18.04 11.92 10.78
CA SER A 283 17.44 11.52 9.49
C SER A 283 17.28 10.00 9.38
N ASN A 284 18.18 9.22 9.98
CA ASN A 284 18.21 7.76 9.91
C ASN A 284 18.06 7.22 8.46
N ALA A 285 18.39 8.01 7.45
CA ALA A 285 18.09 7.73 6.06
C ALA A 285 18.57 6.35 5.59
N PHE A 286 19.72 5.90 6.12
CA PHE A 286 20.36 4.62 5.82
C PHE A 286 20.55 3.75 7.08
N ASN A 287 19.77 4.00 8.13
CA ASN A 287 19.87 3.28 9.38
C ASN A 287 19.71 1.76 9.17
N GLY A 288 20.63 0.96 9.71
CA GLY A 288 20.56 -0.51 9.61
C GLY A 288 20.68 -1.09 8.20
N SER A 289 21.03 -0.28 7.20
CA SER A 289 21.28 -0.76 5.84
C SER A 289 22.60 -1.53 5.71
N GLY A 290 22.78 -2.24 4.58
CA GLY A 290 23.98 -3.04 4.29
C GLY A 290 25.21 -2.25 3.87
N LEU A 291 25.18 -0.91 3.90
CA LEU A 291 26.26 -0.04 3.44
C LEU A 291 27.61 -0.37 4.06
N ARG A 292 28.61 -0.51 3.20
CA ARG A 292 30.04 -0.75 3.54
C ARG A 292 30.91 0.45 3.25
N GLU A 293 30.52 1.25 2.26
CA GLU A 293 31.26 2.43 1.85
C GLU A 293 30.34 3.66 1.79
N VAL A 294 30.86 4.77 2.33
CA VAL A 294 30.17 6.06 2.31
C VAL A 294 31.19 7.11 1.88
N VAL A 295 30.93 7.76 0.76
CA VAL A 295 31.70 8.90 0.27
C VAL A 295 30.86 10.16 0.46
N VAL A 296 31.49 11.27 0.82
CA VAL A 296 30.81 12.57 0.98
C VAL A 296 31.49 13.55 0.01
N GLU A 297 30.72 14.25 -0.81
CA GLU A 297 31.27 15.26 -1.71
C GLU A 297 31.90 16.43 -0.93
N ASP A 298 32.95 17.02 -1.51
CA ASP A 298 33.86 17.97 -0.84
C ASP A 298 33.20 19.26 -0.29
N LYS A 299 32.09 19.68 -0.85
CA LYS A 299 31.41 20.91 -0.46
C LYS A 299 30.42 20.73 0.69
N ARG A 300 30.07 19.49 1.02
CA ARG A 300 29.13 19.23 2.10
C ARG A 300 29.80 19.38 3.45
N THR A 301 29.34 20.36 4.22
CA THR A 301 29.88 20.68 5.55
C THR A 301 29.17 19.95 6.69
N GLU A 302 27.95 19.43 6.45
CA GLU A 302 27.13 18.77 7.46
C GLU A 302 26.46 17.51 6.92
N ILE A 303 26.51 16.45 7.71
CA ILE A 303 25.75 15.21 7.50
C ILE A 303 24.67 15.16 8.60
N PRO A 304 23.40 14.87 8.28
CA PRO A 304 22.36 14.72 9.28
C PRO A 304 22.71 13.69 10.35
N ASN A 305 22.32 13.97 11.58
CA ASN A 305 22.56 13.07 12.70
C ASN A 305 21.90 11.69 12.47
N ALA A 306 22.53 10.64 13.02
CA ALA A 306 22.03 9.27 13.00
C ALA A 306 21.76 8.68 11.60
N MET A 307 22.28 9.30 10.52
CA MET A 307 22.02 8.86 9.13
C MET A 307 22.39 7.38 8.91
N PHE A 308 23.44 6.89 9.57
CA PHE A 308 24.04 5.57 9.41
C PHE A 308 24.03 4.74 10.71
N CYS A 309 23.15 5.02 11.68
CA CYS A 309 23.07 4.25 12.89
C CYS A 309 22.79 2.76 12.59
N ARG A 310 23.41 1.87 13.36
CA ARG A 310 23.15 0.41 13.32
C ARG A 310 22.36 -0.02 14.54
#